data_de86f2fd198114281216d1e90e5beec4
#
_entry.id   de86f2fd198114281216d1e90e5beec4
#
_cell.length_a   1.000
_cell.length_b   1.000
_cell.length_c   1.000
_cell.angle_alpha   90.00
_cell.angle_beta   90.00
_cell.angle_gamma   90.00
#
_symmetry.space_group_name_H-M   'P 1'
#
loop_
_entity.id
_entity.type
_entity.pdbx_description
1 polymer ?
#
loop_
_entity_poly.entity_id
_entity_poly.type
_entity_poly.pdbx_seq_one_letter_code
_entity_poly.pdbx_strand_id
1 'polypeptide(L)'
;MSESTKRGVRLTIVGVLLFMTVVVASFIHRIGEPRIMSVAETRANGLFIFETPRALGDFSLVDHNAEPFTQTALIGHWTLVFFGFTHCPDICPTTMAELAELKAQLADTEARDARVAMVSVDPARDTPERMAEYVPYFHPDFLGVTGEFADILSFAQLLNAP
;
A
#
# COMPACT_ATOMS: atom_id res chain seq x y z
N MET A 1 4.82 35.89 -53.67
CA MET A 1 5.25 34.60 -53.07
C MET A 1 4.74 33.50 -53.95
N SER A 2 5.65 32.76 -54.54
CA SER A 2 5.33 31.66 -55.50
C SER A 2 4.50 30.57 -54.83
N GLU A 3 3.61 29.89 -55.56
CA GLU A 3 2.82 28.76 -55.05
C GLU A 3 3.70 27.62 -54.49
N SER A 4 4.87 27.41 -55.08
CA SER A 4 5.87 26.44 -54.62
C SER A 4 6.40 26.79 -53.20
N THR A 5 6.61 28.07 -52.89
CA THR A 5 7.05 28.51 -51.57
C THR A 5 5.96 28.31 -50.51
N LYS A 6 4.68 28.57 -50.86
CA LYS A 6 3.55 28.33 -49.93
C LYS A 6 3.35 26.83 -49.62
N ARG A 7 3.58 25.97 -50.60
CA ARG A 7 3.52 24.51 -50.46
C ARG A 7 4.66 23.99 -49.55
N GLY A 8 5.88 24.50 -49.76
CA GLY A 8 7.01 24.14 -48.89
C GLY A 8 6.78 24.53 -47.45
N VAL A 9 6.34 25.77 -47.19
CA VAL A 9 6.04 26.27 -45.85
C VAL A 9 4.93 25.43 -45.16
N ARG A 10 3.85 25.09 -45.89
CA ARG A 10 2.79 24.24 -45.32
C ARG A 10 3.31 22.84 -44.94
N LEU A 11 4.12 22.22 -45.79
CA LEU A 11 4.72 20.89 -45.51
C LEU A 11 5.64 20.96 -44.27
N THR A 12 6.43 22.01 -44.12
CA THR A 12 7.29 22.19 -42.95
C THR A 12 6.46 22.38 -41.67
N ILE A 13 5.39 23.19 -41.71
CA ILE A 13 4.50 23.38 -40.56
C ILE A 13 3.81 22.06 -40.19
N VAL A 14 3.29 21.30 -41.14
CA VAL A 14 2.67 19.99 -40.90
C VAL A 14 3.70 19.03 -40.26
N GLY A 15 4.92 18.97 -40.82
CA GLY A 15 6.00 18.15 -40.27
C GLY A 15 6.37 18.49 -38.82
N VAL A 16 6.48 19.80 -38.54
CA VAL A 16 6.77 20.28 -37.16
C VAL A 16 5.61 19.94 -36.22
N LEU A 17 4.37 20.15 -36.62
CA LEU A 17 3.21 19.82 -35.77
C LEU A 17 3.14 18.31 -35.50
N LEU A 18 3.37 17.47 -36.51
CA LEU A 18 3.38 16.00 -36.34
C LEU A 18 4.51 15.54 -35.44
N PHE A 19 5.70 16.13 -35.59
CA PHE A 19 6.81 15.87 -34.67
C PHE A 19 6.48 16.26 -33.24
N MET A 20 5.91 17.45 -33.02
CA MET A 20 5.50 17.92 -31.70
C MET A 20 4.42 17.02 -31.07
N THR A 21 3.44 16.57 -31.85
CA THR A 21 2.42 15.62 -31.34
C THR A 21 3.01 14.30 -30.92
N VAL A 22 3.96 13.75 -31.69
CA VAL A 22 4.67 12.50 -31.33
C VAL A 22 5.49 12.68 -30.05
N VAL A 23 6.22 13.79 -29.92
CA VAL A 23 7.01 14.09 -28.71
C VAL A 23 6.11 14.25 -27.50
N VAL A 24 5.02 15.00 -27.59
CA VAL A 24 4.06 15.18 -26.50
C VAL A 24 3.39 13.86 -26.12
N ALA A 25 2.95 13.07 -27.10
CA ALA A 25 2.34 11.76 -26.83
C ALA A 25 3.33 10.80 -26.16
N SER A 26 4.59 10.75 -26.62
CA SER A 26 5.66 9.96 -25.97
C SER A 26 5.93 10.42 -24.54
N PHE A 27 5.90 11.72 -24.29
CA PHE A 27 6.13 12.29 -22.97
C PHE A 27 4.98 11.94 -21.99
N ILE A 28 3.73 12.09 -22.47
CA ILE A 28 2.54 11.71 -21.67
C ILE A 28 2.55 10.21 -21.38
N HIS A 29 2.91 9.37 -22.35
CA HIS A 29 3.00 7.92 -22.14
C HIS A 29 4.06 7.57 -21.08
N ARG A 30 5.21 8.23 -21.12
CA ARG A 30 6.28 8.00 -20.13
C ARG A 30 5.95 8.46 -18.71
N ILE A 31 5.16 9.53 -18.55
CA ILE A 31 4.72 10.01 -17.23
C ILE A 31 3.68 9.07 -16.62
N GLY A 32 2.86 8.39 -17.46
CA GLY A 32 1.83 7.47 -17.00
C GLY A 32 2.35 6.09 -16.59
N GLU A 33 3.60 5.74 -16.85
CA GLU A 33 4.16 4.47 -16.41
C GLU A 33 4.57 4.54 -14.93
N PRO A 34 4.04 3.66 -14.05
CA PRO A 34 4.45 3.61 -12.67
C PRO A 34 5.94 3.28 -12.60
N ARG A 35 6.70 4.09 -11.88
CA ARG A 35 8.14 3.87 -11.68
C ARG A 35 8.34 2.64 -10.79
N ILE A 36 8.69 1.51 -11.39
CA ILE A 36 9.08 0.32 -10.64
C ILE A 36 10.48 0.55 -10.08
N MET A 37 10.61 0.59 -8.75
CA MET A 37 11.90 0.69 -8.09
C MET A 37 12.71 -0.58 -8.33
N SER A 38 14.01 -0.42 -8.58
CA SER A 38 14.92 -1.57 -8.66
C SER A 38 15.09 -2.25 -7.29
N VAL A 39 15.47 -3.53 -7.26
CA VAL A 39 15.72 -4.27 -6.01
C VAL A 39 16.77 -3.55 -5.13
N ALA A 40 17.74 -2.88 -5.73
CA ALA A 40 18.73 -2.10 -5.00
C ALA A 40 18.13 -0.85 -4.35
N GLU A 41 17.22 -0.15 -5.04
CA GLU A 41 16.50 1.01 -4.51
C GLU A 41 15.51 0.61 -3.41
N THR A 42 14.81 -0.51 -3.56
CA THR A 42 13.89 -1.00 -2.51
C THR A 42 14.66 -1.34 -1.24
N ARG A 43 15.81 -2.00 -1.34
CA ARG A 43 16.68 -2.30 -0.18
C ARG A 43 17.25 -1.04 0.47
N ALA A 44 17.66 -0.04 -0.31
CA ALA A 44 18.15 1.23 0.20
C ALA A 44 17.06 2.01 0.97
N ASN A 45 15.80 1.81 0.62
CA ASN A 45 14.64 2.37 1.33
C ASN A 45 14.10 1.46 2.45
N GLY A 46 14.83 0.41 2.84
CA GLY A 46 14.45 -0.48 3.93
C GLY A 46 13.41 -1.54 3.57
N LEU A 47 13.03 -1.68 2.29
CA LEU A 47 12.11 -2.71 1.83
C LEU A 47 12.86 -3.99 1.45
N PHE A 48 12.42 -5.12 1.98
CA PHE A 48 12.88 -6.45 1.61
C PHE A 48 11.78 -7.20 0.86
N ILE A 49 12.03 -7.48 -0.41
CA ILE A 49 11.16 -8.33 -1.22
C ILE A 49 11.74 -9.74 -1.19
N PHE A 50 10.96 -10.70 -0.71
CA PHE A 50 11.35 -12.11 -0.75
C PHE A 50 11.22 -12.64 -2.18
N GLU A 51 12.30 -13.21 -2.72
CA GLU A 51 12.30 -13.80 -4.07
C GLU A 51 11.40 -15.04 -4.17
N THR A 52 11.25 -15.75 -3.05
CA THR A 52 10.39 -16.93 -2.95
C THR A 52 9.27 -16.67 -1.94
N PRO A 53 8.00 -16.90 -2.29
CA PRO A 53 6.91 -16.82 -1.33
C PRO A 53 7.17 -17.73 -0.13
N ARG A 54 6.96 -17.20 1.08
CA ARG A 54 7.06 -17.97 2.31
C ARG A 54 5.67 -18.38 2.75
N ALA A 55 5.50 -19.66 3.06
CA ALA A 55 4.28 -20.10 3.75
C ALA A 55 4.27 -19.49 5.15
N LEU A 56 3.21 -18.77 5.49
CA LEU A 56 2.92 -18.42 6.87
C LEU A 56 2.49 -19.69 7.61
N GLY A 57 3.12 -19.95 8.75
CA GLY A 57 2.68 -21.01 9.67
C GLY A 57 1.28 -20.71 10.23
N ASP A 58 0.73 -21.67 10.98
CA ASP A 58 -0.56 -21.48 11.64
C ASP A 58 -0.46 -20.43 12.73
N PHE A 59 -1.44 -19.56 12.80
CA PHE A 59 -1.63 -18.56 13.84
C PHE A 59 -3.13 -18.37 14.11
N SER A 60 -3.48 -17.95 15.29
CA SER A 60 -4.85 -17.66 15.68
C SER A 60 -4.88 -16.42 16.57
N LEU A 61 -5.38 -15.34 15.99
CA LEU A 61 -5.63 -14.08 16.68
C LEU A 61 -7.12 -13.76 16.58
N VAL A 62 -7.55 -12.64 17.13
CA VAL A 62 -8.93 -12.15 17.02
C VAL A 62 -8.93 -10.74 16.46
N ASP A 63 -9.92 -10.42 15.64
CA ASP A 63 -10.11 -9.06 15.16
C ASP A 63 -10.96 -8.23 16.14
N HIS A 64 -11.13 -6.95 15.84
CA HIS A 64 -11.91 -6.02 16.67
C HIS A 64 -13.43 -6.31 16.68
N ASN A 65 -13.92 -7.23 15.84
CA ASN A 65 -15.29 -7.73 15.88
C ASN A 65 -15.40 -9.01 16.71
N ALA A 66 -14.31 -9.43 17.39
CA ALA A 66 -14.18 -10.70 18.08
C ALA A 66 -14.26 -11.93 17.15
N GLU A 67 -14.02 -11.76 15.85
CA GLU A 67 -13.97 -12.84 14.87
C GLU A 67 -12.54 -13.40 14.77
N PRO A 68 -12.38 -14.70 14.46
CA PRO A 68 -11.06 -15.31 14.31
C PRO A 68 -10.25 -14.67 13.16
N PHE A 69 -9.08 -14.15 13.47
CA PHE A 69 -8.11 -13.69 12.49
C PHE A 69 -7.03 -14.75 12.29
N THR A 70 -7.11 -15.45 11.16
CA THR A 70 -6.26 -16.57 10.82
C THR A 70 -5.67 -16.40 9.42
N GLN A 71 -4.94 -17.39 8.91
CA GLN A 71 -4.41 -17.39 7.55
C GLN A 71 -5.47 -17.07 6.48
N THR A 72 -6.70 -17.53 6.66
CA THR A 72 -7.80 -17.30 5.70
C THR A 72 -8.12 -15.82 5.54
N ALA A 73 -7.90 -15.01 6.57
CA ALA A 73 -8.08 -13.57 6.55
C ALA A 73 -7.06 -12.83 5.67
N LEU A 74 -5.96 -13.50 5.29
CA LEU A 74 -4.87 -12.92 4.48
C LEU A 74 -4.88 -13.36 3.01
N ILE A 75 -5.81 -14.26 2.64
CA ILE A 75 -5.83 -14.85 1.30
C ILE A 75 -6.63 -13.96 0.33
N GLY A 76 -6.10 -13.82 -0.90
CA GLY A 76 -6.81 -13.21 -2.03
C GLY A 76 -6.69 -11.70 -2.15
N HIS A 77 -5.96 -11.03 -1.25
CA HIS A 77 -5.71 -9.59 -1.29
C HIS A 77 -4.36 -9.25 -0.64
N TRP A 78 -3.87 -8.06 -0.89
CA TRP A 78 -2.73 -7.51 -0.16
C TRP A 78 -3.15 -7.11 1.24
N THR A 79 -2.34 -7.42 2.23
CA THR A 79 -2.55 -6.98 3.61
C THR A 79 -1.30 -6.25 4.11
N LEU A 80 -1.47 -4.99 4.47
CA LEU A 80 -0.47 -4.19 5.15
C LEU A 80 -0.61 -4.42 6.64
N VAL A 81 0.36 -5.11 7.25
CA VAL A 81 0.36 -5.38 8.69
C VAL A 81 1.21 -4.34 9.40
N PHE A 82 0.64 -3.67 10.38
CA PHE A 82 1.29 -2.69 11.23
C PHE A 82 1.21 -3.13 12.68
N PHE A 83 2.36 -3.25 13.34
CA PHE A 83 2.42 -3.54 14.77
C PHE A 83 2.43 -2.25 15.57
N GLY A 84 1.46 -2.08 16.45
CA GLY A 84 1.28 -0.86 17.24
C GLY A 84 0.40 -1.09 18.46
N PHE A 85 -0.03 -0.02 19.12
CA PHE A 85 -0.93 -0.08 20.28
C PHE A 85 -1.73 1.21 20.42
N THR A 86 -2.95 1.13 20.97
CA THR A 86 -3.90 2.26 20.99
C THR A 86 -3.47 3.42 21.90
N HIS A 87 -2.61 3.16 22.87
CA HIS A 87 -2.10 4.16 23.81
C HIS A 87 -0.78 4.83 23.37
N CYS A 88 -0.34 4.58 22.15
CA CYS A 88 0.83 5.24 21.58
C CYS A 88 0.51 6.73 21.30
N PRO A 89 1.28 7.67 21.86
CA PRO A 89 0.92 9.09 21.79
C PRO A 89 1.28 9.78 20.47
N ASP A 90 2.09 9.15 19.58
CA ASP A 90 2.70 9.85 18.46
C ASP A 90 2.76 8.98 17.18
N ILE A 91 3.69 8.02 17.12
CA ILE A 91 4.01 7.32 15.86
C ILE A 91 2.84 6.46 15.35
N CYS A 92 2.09 5.79 16.22
CA CYS A 92 1.01 4.91 15.78
C CYS A 92 -0.16 5.66 15.13
N PRO A 93 -0.72 6.75 15.71
CA PRO A 93 -1.77 7.50 15.02
C PRO A 93 -1.26 8.17 13.73
N THR A 94 0.00 8.62 13.69
CA THR A 94 0.60 9.17 12.47
C THR A 94 0.68 8.11 11.37
N THR A 95 1.20 6.92 11.67
CA THR A 95 1.27 5.80 10.72
C THR A 95 -0.11 5.37 10.24
N MET A 96 -1.10 5.31 11.12
CA MET A 96 -2.48 4.95 10.75
C MET A 96 -3.10 5.98 9.79
N ALA A 97 -2.82 7.27 9.99
CA ALA A 97 -3.26 8.34 9.08
C ALA A 97 -2.57 8.24 7.71
N GLU A 98 -1.26 7.97 7.68
CA GLU A 98 -0.50 7.75 6.44
C GLU A 98 -1.01 6.51 5.68
N LEU A 99 -1.36 5.43 6.38
CA LEU A 99 -1.96 4.24 5.78
C LEU A 99 -3.35 4.52 5.21
N ALA A 100 -4.13 5.39 5.85
CA ALA A 100 -5.43 5.82 5.32
C ALA A 100 -5.26 6.65 4.02
N GLU A 101 -4.28 7.54 3.98
CA GLU A 101 -3.93 8.27 2.76
C GLU A 101 -3.44 7.33 1.66
N LEU A 102 -2.57 6.38 1.98
CA LEU A 102 -2.13 5.35 1.04
C LEU A 102 -3.32 4.55 0.48
N LYS A 103 -4.27 4.13 1.34
CA LYS A 103 -5.48 3.42 0.91
C LYS A 103 -6.28 4.25 -0.09
N ALA A 104 -6.42 5.55 0.13
CA ALA A 104 -7.08 6.45 -0.82
C ALA A 104 -6.34 6.54 -2.16
N GLN A 105 -5.00 6.57 -2.16
CA GLN A 105 -4.18 6.57 -3.38
C GLN A 105 -4.28 5.26 -4.16
N LEU A 106 -4.52 4.13 -3.48
CA LEU A 106 -4.66 2.82 -4.11
C LEU A 106 -6.05 2.59 -4.74
N ALA A 107 -7.04 3.45 -4.50
CA ALA A 107 -8.43 3.25 -4.89
C ALA A 107 -8.64 3.00 -6.41
N ASP A 108 -7.81 3.65 -7.26
CA ASP A 108 -7.88 3.53 -8.71
C ASP A 108 -6.80 2.59 -9.29
N THR A 109 -6.20 1.75 -8.46
CA THR A 109 -5.14 0.80 -8.85
C THR A 109 -5.59 -0.64 -8.76
N GLU A 110 -4.77 -1.57 -9.23
CA GLU A 110 -4.99 -3.02 -9.06
C GLU A 110 -4.91 -3.45 -7.57
N ALA A 111 -4.31 -2.63 -6.71
CA ALA A 111 -4.22 -2.85 -5.27
C ALA A 111 -5.34 -2.19 -4.46
N ARG A 112 -6.44 -1.75 -5.09
CA ARG A 112 -7.60 -1.12 -4.42
C ARG A 112 -8.19 -1.97 -3.28
N ASP A 113 -8.09 -3.29 -3.39
CA ASP A 113 -8.59 -4.25 -2.39
C ASP A 113 -7.57 -4.52 -1.26
N ALA A 114 -6.45 -3.77 -1.24
CA ALA A 114 -5.48 -3.87 -0.16
C ALA A 114 -6.13 -3.54 1.19
N ARG A 115 -5.85 -4.36 2.19
CA ARG A 115 -6.34 -4.20 3.57
C ARG A 115 -5.23 -3.70 4.48
N VAL A 116 -5.61 -3.06 5.56
CA VAL A 116 -4.71 -2.66 6.63
C VAL A 116 -5.13 -3.37 7.90
N ALA A 117 -4.19 -4.05 8.55
CA ALA A 117 -4.38 -4.72 9.82
C ALA A 117 -3.40 -4.13 10.86
N MET A 118 -3.92 -3.45 11.85
CA MET A 118 -3.15 -3.03 13.03
C MET A 118 -3.17 -4.16 14.05
N VAL A 119 -2.02 -4.77 14.29
CA VAL A 119 -1.85 -5.83 15.29
C VAL A 119 -1.32 -5.20 16.57
N SER A 120 -2.07 -5.32 17.66
CA SER A 120 -1.67 -4.76 18.93
C SER A 120 -0.51 -5.54 19.55
N VAL A 121 0.48 -4.81 20.06
CA VAL A 121 1.57 -5.36 20.88
C VAL A 121 1.34 -5.20 22.38
N ASP A 122 0.17 -4.69 22.75
CA ASP A 122 -0.24 -4.46 24.15
C ASP A 122 -1.64 -5.02 24.42
N PRO A 123 -1.84 -6.33 24.29
CA PRO A 123 -3.17 -6.95 24.38
C PRO A 123 -3.82 -6.78 25.77
N ALA A 124 -3.03 -6.46 26.80
CA ALA A 124 -3.57 -6.22 28.14
C ALA A 124 -4.48 -4.98 28.19
N ARG A 125 -4.23 -3.99 27.31
CA ARG A 125 -5.03 -2.75 27.22
C ARG A 125 -5.86 -2.68 25.95
N ASP A 126 -5.43 -3.33 24.90
CA ASP A 126 -6.04 -3.29 23.57
C ASP A 126 -6.93 -4.51 23.38
N THR A 127 -8.07 -4.53 24.08
CA THR A 127 -9.11 -5.54 23.88
C THR A 127 -9.79 -5.36 22.50
N PRO A 128 -10.53 -6.36 21.98
CA PRO A 128 -11.30 -6.20 20.74
C PRO A 128 -12.19 -4.94 20.74
N GLU A 129 -12.86 -4.66 21.86
CA GLU A 129 -13.74 -3.49 22.00
C GLU A 129 -12.93 -2.18 21.89
N ARG A 130 -11.75 -2.13 22.52
CA ARG A 130 -10.88 -0.95 22.43
C ARG A 130 -10.35 -0.75 21.02
N MET A 131 -9.97 -1.83 20.33
CA MET A 131 -9.54 -1.79 18.94
C MET A 131 -10.69 -1.36 18.00
N ALA A 132 -11.92 -1.78 18.28
CA ALA A 132 -13.12 -1.37 17.53
C ALA A 132 -13.43 0.13 17.63
N GLU A 133 -13.07 0.77 18.74
CA GLU A 133 -13.19 2.23 18.89
C GLU A 133 -12.07 2.99 18.17
N TYR A 134 -10.84 2.47 18.21
CA TYR A 134 -9.65 3.18 17.76
C TYR A 134 -9.40 3.04 16.27
N VAL A 135 -9.40 1.81 15.74
CA VAL A 135 -8.93 1.54 14.38
C VAL A 135 -9.84 2.10 13.29
N PRO A 136 -11.19 1.97 13.38
CA PRO A 136 -12.09 2.52 12.37
C PRO A 136 -12.13 4.06 12.32
N TYR A 137 -11.61 4.74 13.34
CA TYR A 137 -11.46 6.21 13.34
C TYR A 137 -10.58 6.69 12.18
N PHE A 138 -9.55 5.92 11.78
CA PHE A 138 -8.66 6.27 10.68
C PHE A 138 -9.24 5.89 9.31
N HIS A 139 -9.83 4.71 9.22
CA HIS A 139 -10.51 4.25 8.01
C HIS A 139 -11.47 3.10 8.35
N PRO A 140 -12.72 3.09 7.83
CA PRO A 140 -13.72 2.09 8.19
C PRO A 140 -13.34 0.64 7.83
N ASP A 141 -12.50 0.45 6.79
CA ASP A 141 -12.07 -0.88 6.34
C ASP A 141 -10.81 -1.39 7.06
N PHE A 142 -10.24 -0.61 8.00
CA PHE A 142 -9.06 -1.05 8.74
C PHE A 142 -9.46 -2.07 9.81
N LEU A 143 -8.62 -3.09 9.95
CA LEU A 143 -8.81 -4.14 10.95
C LEU A 143 -7.89 -3.88 12.17
N GLY A 144 -8.48 -3.90 13.35
CA GLY A 144 -7.74 -4.03 14.58
C GLY A 144 -7.64 -5.50 14.95
N VAL A 145 -6.45 -5.97 15.27
CA VAL A 145 -6.17 -7.38 15.61
C VAL A 145 -5.47 -7.43 16.95
N THR A 146 -5.91 -8.33 17.81
CA THR A 146 -5.36 -8.57 19.13
C THR A 146 -5.42 -10.07 19.46
N GLY A 147 -5.01 -10.48 20.65
CA GLY A 147 -5.02 -11.88 21.08
C GLY A 147 -4.15 -12.07 22.32
N GLU A 148 -3.83 -13.30 22.65
CA GLU A 148 -2.85 -13.60 23.69
C GLU A 148 -1.45 -13.13 23.27
N PHE A 149 -0.70 -12.59 24.21
CA PHE A 149 0.64 -12.03 23.91
C PHE A 149 1.58 -13.04 23.22
N ALA A 150 1.51 -14.31 23.62
CA ALA A 150 2.33 -15.36 23.03
C ALA A 150 1.97 -15.61 21.54
N ASP A 151 0.69 -15.52 21.20
CA ASP A 151 0.20 -15.72 19.84
C ASP A 151 0.57 -14.52 18.96
N ILE A 152 0.48 -13.31 19.48
CA ILE A 152 0.93 -12.08 18.80
C ILE A 152 2.43 -12.15 18.52
N LEU A 153 3.24 -12.56 19.51
CA LEU A 153 4.68 -12.71 19.36
C LEU A 153 5.02 -13.77 18.29
N SER A 154 4.31 -14.90 18.31
CA SER A 154 4.47 -15.94 17.31
C SER A 154 4.14 -15.42 15.90
N PHE A 155 3.06 -14.68 15.76
CA PHE A 155 2.67 -14.06 14.49
C PHE A 155 3.71 -13.04 14.01
N ALA A 156 4.23 -12.20 14.90
CA ALA A 156 5.31 -11.24 14.57
C ALA A 156 6.57 -11.97 14.06
N GLN A 157 6.95 -13.09 14.69
CA GLN A 157 8.08 -13.91 14.25
C GLN A 157 7.86 -14.54 12.86
N LEU A 158 6.63 -14.99 12.55
CA LEU A 158 6.29 -15.48 11.21
C LEU A 158 6.48 -14.42 10.13
N LEU A 159 6.25 -13.14 10.47
CA LEU A 159 6.45 -12.00 9.56
C LEU A 159 7.87 -11.43 9.60
N ASN A 160 8.81 -12.01 10.40
CA ASN A 160 10.13 -11.46 10.68
C ASN A 160 10.09 -10.03 11.26
N ALA A 161 9.03 -9.68 11.95
CA ALA A 161 8.98 -8.47 12.75
C ALA A 161 9.65 -8.77 14.11
N PRO A 162 10.66 -7.95 14.52
CA PRO A 162 11.40 -8.18 15.77
C PRO A 162 10.58 -7.88 17.02
#